data_b255b44a1e877e9cfbd95e96dda3a48d
#
_entry.id   b255b44a1e877e9cfbd95e96dda3a48d
#
_cell.length_a   1.000
_cell.length_b   1.000
_cell.length_c   1.000
_cell.angle_alpha   90.00
_cell.angle_beta   90.00
_cell.angle_gamma   90.00
#
_symmetry.space_group_name_H-M   'P 1'
#
loop_
_entity.id
_entity.type
_entity.pdbx_description
1 polymer ?
#
loop_
_entity_poly.entity_id
_entity_poly.type
_entity_poly.pdbx_seq_one_letter_code
_entity_poly.pdbx_strand_id
1 'polypeptide(L)'
;MKYLLAFLMLIASPAWADWELLGNAQGDEVYIDMTTLRIDNSLRRVWTLTNLKKKGSQGEMSVRVLREIDCKNERIRSLAMSGFTGAMSDGEMLPTYRGDNDPWDYIAPRTVAHAIYLRACRK
;
A
#
# COMPACT_ATOMS: atom_id res chain seq x y z
N MET A 1 -51.06 21.15 4.48
CA MET A 1 -50.25 19.95 4.18
C MET A 1 -48.79 20.34 4.14
N LYS A 2 -48.04 19.93 5.16
CA LYS A 2 -46.62 20.16 5.22
C LYS A 2 -45.91 18.91 4.70
N TYR A 3 -45.35 18.98 3.53
CA TYR A 3 -44.48 17.92 3.02
C TYR A 3 -43.13 18.07 3.68
N LEU A 4 -42.80 17.23 4.63
CA LEU A 4 -41.45 17.04 5.12
C LEU A 4 -40.67 16.28 4.07
N LEU A 5 -39.95 17.03 3.20
CA LEU A 5 -38.89 16.49 2.40
C LEU A 5 -37.73 16.17 3.35
N ALA A 6 -37.72 14.93 3.83
CA ALA A 6 -36.53 14.40 4.45
C ALA A 6 -35.44 14.33 3.38
N PHE A 7 -34.61 15.34 3.32
CA PHE A 7 -33.37 15.30 2.57
C PHE A 7 -32.47 14.27 3.27
N LEU A 8 -32.53 13.04 2.78
CA LEU A 8 -31.51 12.05 3.12
C LEU A 8 -30.22 12.56 2.49
N MET A 9 -29.42 13.29 3.27
CA MET A 9 -28.03 13.53 2.91
C MET A 9 -27.33 12.17 2.98
N LEU A 10 -27.19 11.54 1.82
CA LEU A 10 -26.22 10.48 1.61
C LEU A 10 -24.85 11.10 1.81
N ILE A 11 -24.37 11.02 3.06
CA ILE A 11 -22.97 11.33 3.33
C ILE A 11 -22.18 10.18 2.72
N ALA A 12 -21.78 10.35 1.45
CA ALA A 12 -20.79 9.49 0.85
C ALA A 12 -19.49 9.74 1.60
N SER A 13 -19.14 8.85 2.53
CA SER A 13 -17.81 8.85 3.14
C SER A 13 -16.82 8.64 2.01
N PRO A 14 -15.86 9.57 1.77
CA PRO A 14 -14.80 9.30 0.81
C PRO A 14 -14.09 8.03 1.25
N ALA A 15 -13.88 7.11 0.31
CA ALA A 15 -13.10 5.90 0.56
C ALA A 15 -11.63 6.30 0.74
N TRP A 16 -11.25 6.67 1.96
CA TRP A 16 -9.86 6.93 2.31
C TRP A 16 -9.15 5.58 2.50
N ALA A 17 -7.95 5.45 1.93
CA ALA A 17 -7.07 4.34 2.24
C ALA A 17 -6.71 4.43 3.72
N ASP A 18 -6.75 3.28 4.41
CA ASP A 18 -6.42 3.17 5.83
C ASP A 18 -4.92 2.85 5.98
N TRP A 19 -4.11 3.87 5.78
CA TRP A 19 -2.66 3.72 5.86
C TRP A 19 -2.17 3.63 7.30
N GLU A 20 -1.63 2.46 7.67
CA GLU A 20 -0.99 2.20 8.94
C GLU A 20 0.52 2.31 8.79
N LEU A 21 1.16 3.14 9.61
CA LEU A 21 2.62 3.30 9.56
C LEU A 21 3.30 2.03 10.07
N LEU A 22 4.17 1.45 9.25
CA LEU A 22 4.99 0.30 9.63
C LEU A 22 6.35 0.70 10.17
N GLY A 23 6.93 1.77 9.64
CA GLY A 23 8.26 2.19 10.07
C GLY A 23 8.90 3.15 9.09
N ASN A 24 10.16 3.41 9.34
CA ASN A 24 10.99 4.36 8.62
C ASN A 24 12.19 3.63 8.04
N ALA A 25 12.44 3.83 6.74
CA ALA A 25 13.59 3.25 6.06
C ALA A 25 14.42 4.39 5.46
N GLN A 26 15.53 4.75 6.10
CA GLN A 26 16.45 5.80 5.64
C GLN A 26 15.74 7.15 5.42
N GLY A 27 14.77 7.48 6.26
CA GLY A 27 13.99 8.71 6.18
C GLY A 27 12.70 8.60 5.40
N ASP A 28 12.50 7.52 4.65
CA ASP A 28 11.24 7.23 3.96
C ASP A 28 10.27 6.55 4.92
N GLU A 29 9.01 7.00 4.92
CA GLU A 29 7.96 6.39 5.74
C GLU A 29 7.23 5.32 4.95
N VAL A 30 7.04 4.14 5.55
CA VAL A 30 6.36 3.02 4.90
C VAL A 30 5.07 2.68 5.63
N TYR A 31 3.99 2.59 4.87
CA TYR A 31 2.64 2.33 5.34
C TYR A 31 2.08 1.07 4.69
N ILE A 32 1.12 0.44 5.37
CA ILE A 32 0.35 -0.69 4.84
C ILE A 32 -1.14 -0.42 5.03
N ASP A 33 -1.95 -0.83 4.05
CA ASP A 33 -3.40 -0.75 4.15
C ASP A 33 -3.97 -2.16 4.32
N MET A 34 -4.24 -2.54 5.56
CA MET A 34 -4.74 -3.87 5.90
C MET A 34 -6.17 -4.11 5.44
N THR A 35 -6.91 -3.06 5.08
CA THR A 35 -8.26 -3.21 4.49
C THR A 35 -8.20 -3.81 3.09
N THR A 36 -7.04 -3.73 2.45
CA THR A 36 -6.81 -4.29 1.10
C THR A 36 -6.27 -5.71 1.12
N LEU A 37 -6.03 -6.28 2.31
CA LEU A 37 -5.43 -7.61 2.44
C LEU A 37 -6.30 -8.67 1.78
N ARG A 38 -5.70 -9.47 0.91
CA ARG A 38 -6.29 -10.66 0.30
C ARG A 38 -5.50 -11.88 0.72
N ILE A 39 -6.20 -12.90 1.16
CA ILE A 39 -5.60 -14.14 1.66
C ILE A 39 -5.97 -15.26 0.69
N ASP A 40 -4.94 -15.94 0.18
CA ASP A 40 -5.09 -17.11 -0.69
C ASP A 40 -4.11 -18.19 -0.19
N ASN A 41 -4.59 -19.10 0.64
CA ASN A 41 -3.76 -20.12 1.30
C ASN A 41 -2.60 -19.46 2.08
N SER A 42 -1.36 -19.75 1.70
CA SER A 42 -0.17 -19.14 2.32
C SER A 42 0.25 -17.82 1.67
N LEU A 43 -0.46 -17.39 0.62
CA LEU A 43 -0.16 -16.12 -0.06
C LEU A 43 -0.99 -14.98 0.51
N ARG A 44 -0.39 -13.80 0.53
CA ARG A 44 -1.04 -12.54 0.91
C ARG A 44 -0.78 -11.51 -0.16
N ARG A 45 -1.80 -10.73 -0.50
CA ARG A 45 -1.67 -9.53 -1.35
C ARG A 45 -2.16 -8.33 -0.57
N VAL A 46 -1.37 -7.27 -0.57
CA VAL A 46 -1.69 -6.07 0.20
C VAL A 46 -1.03 -4.85 -0.43
N TRP A 47 -1.73 -3.72 -0.37
CA TRP A 47 -1.17 -2.45 -0.82
C TRP A 47 -0.31 -1.82 0.28
N THR A 48 0.84 -1.33 -0.13
CA THR A 48 1.77 -0.57 0.69
C THR A 48 2.03 0.78 0.05
N LEU A 49 2.48 1.74 0.85
CA LEU A 49 2.79 3.08 0.41
C LEU A 49 4.12 3.52 1.03
N THR A 50 4.98 4.09 0.22
CA THR A 50 6.21 4.71 0.71
C THR A 50 6.15 6.20 0.44
N ASN A 51 6.23 7.01 1.50
CA ASN A 51 6.46 8.45 1.40
C ASN A 51 7.95 8.70 1.32
N LEU A 52 8.37 9.34 0.26
CA LEU A 52 9.79 9.62 0.03
C LEU A 52 10.20 10.89 0.76
N LYS A 53 11.36 10.85 1.41
CA LYS A 53 11.96 12.02 2.03
C LYS A 53 12.39 13.05 0.97
N LYS A 54 12.85 12.56 -0.18
CA LYS A 54 13.28 13.38 -1.32
C LYS A 54 12.54 12.96 -2.56
N LYS A 55 12.22 13.94 -3.41
CA LYS A 55 11.60 13.69 -4.70
C LYS A 55 12.41 12.68 -5.52
N GLY A 56 11.73 11.67 -6.05
CA GLY A 56 12.36 10.66 -6.91
C GLY A 56 12.68 11.19 -8.30
N SER A 57 13.36 10.37 -9.10
CA SER A 57 13.87 10.73 -10.43
C SER A 57 12.77 11.11 -11.43
N GLN A 58 11.54 10.63 -11.24
CA GLN A 58 10.40 10.94 -12.11
C GLN A 58 9.45 11.99 -11.50
N GLY A 59 9.86 12.62 -10.41
CA GLY A 59 9.06 13.60 -9.71
C GLY A 59 8.12 13.04 -8.65
N GLU A 60 8.23 11.76 -8.35
CA GLU A 60 7.39 11.11 -7.33
C GLU A 60 7.80 11.52 -5.91
N MET A 61 6.79 11.78 -5.07
CA MET A 61 6.93 12.02 -3.64
C MET A 61 6.38 10.85 -2.82
N SER A 62 5.58 10.00 -3.43
CA SER A 62 5.12 8.75 -2.83
C SER A 62 4.96 7.67 -3.90
N VAL A 63 5.09 6.41 -3.45
CA VAL A 63 4.97 5.23 -4.32
C VAL A 63 4.04 4.23 -3.66
N ARG A 64 3.01 3.84 -4.36
CA ARG A 64 2.07 2.80 -3.93
C ARG A 64 2.45 1.49 -4.61
N VAL A 65 2.58 0.42 -3.83
CA VAL A 65 3.05 -0.88 -4.34
C VAL A 65 2.10 -1.97 -3.88
N LEU A 66 1.62 -2.78 -4.82
CA LEU A 66 0.93 -4.02 -4.50
C LEU A 66 1.97 -5.10 -4.24
N ARG A 67 1.99 -5.61 -3.01
CA ARG A 67 2.92 -6.65 -2.57
C ARG A 67 2.23 -8.01 -2.53
N GLU A 68 2.96 -9.04 -2.94
CA GLU A 68 2.57 -10.41 -2.68
C GLU A 68 3.58 -11.05 -1.74
N ILE A 69 3.09 -11.65 -0.66
CA ILE A 69 3.92 -12.26 0.37
C ILE A 69 3.61 -13.76 0.43
N ASP A 70 4.64 -14.57 0.36
CA ASP A 70 4.56 -16.00 0.60
C ASP A 70 4.91 -16.25 2.07
N CYS A 71 3.89 -16.43 2.90
CA CYS A 71 4.07 -16.57 4.34
C CYS A 71 4.79 -17.86 4.72
N LYS A 72 4.63 -18.90 3.91
CA LYS A 72 5.23 -20.21 4.17
C LYS A 72 6.73 -20.22 3.91
N ASN A 73 7.14 -19.58 2.81
CA ASN A 73 8.55 -19.60 2.38
C ASN A 73 9.28 -18.28 2.67
N GLU A 74 8.64 -17.34 3.36
CA GLU A 74 9.20 -16.04 3.75
C GLU A 74 9.80 -15.30 2.58
N ARG A 75 8.98 -15.09 1.54
CA ARG A 75 9.35 -14.39 0.31
C ARG A 75 8.36 -13.28 0.01
N ILE A 76 8.82 -12.25 -0.69
CA ILE A 76 8.01 -11.11 -1.09
C ILE A 76 8.36 -10.69 -2.51
N ARG A 77 7.36 -10.16 -3.23
CA ARG A 77 7.56 -9.55 -4.54
C ARG A 77 6.56 -8.42 -4.77
N SER A 78 6.87 -7.56 -5.72
CA SER A 78 5.98 -6.48 -6.15
C SER A 78 5.20 -6.92 -7.38
N LEU A 79 3.88 -6.70 -7.38
CA LEU A 79 3.01 -7.01 -8.52
C LEU A 79 2.67 -5.78 -9.33
N ALA A 80 2.57 -4.62 -8.69
CA ALA A 80 2.26 -3.35 -9.36
C ALA A 80 2.85 -2.20 -8.56
N MET A 81 3.19 -1.11 -9.25
CA MET A 81 3.79 0.07 -8.63
C MET A 81 3.30 1.33 -9.33
N SER A 82 2.83 2.30 -8.56
CA SER A 82 2.40 3.61 -9.06
C SER A 82 3.05 4.72 -8.24
N GLY A 83 3.69 5.66 -8.92
CA GLY A 83 4.23 6.87 -8.31
C GLY A 83 3.20 7.99 -8.31
N PHE A 84 3.32 8.91 -7.35
CA PHE A 84 2.46 10.09 -7.21
C PHE A 84 3.31 11.33 -6.95
N THR A 85 2.90 12.46 -7.51
CA THR A 85 3.65 13.72 -7.37
C THR A 85 3.56 14.31 -5.97
N GLY A 86 2.56 13.92 -5.18
CA GLY A 86 2.37 14.33 -3.79
C GLY A 86 2.65 13.20 -2.80
N ALA A 87 2.71 13.57 -1.52
CA ALA A 87 2.82 12.62 -0.43
C ALA A 87 1.51 11.85 -0.25
N MET A 88 1.57 10.66 0.36
CA MET A 88 0.40 9.84 0.71
C MET A 88 -0.50 9.50 -0.50
N SER A 89 0.08 9.24 -1.65
CA SER A 89 -0.58 8.99 -2.94
C SER A 89 -1.48 10.14 -3.41
N ASP A 90 -1.12 11.36 -3.04
CA ASP A 90 -1.81 12.57 -3.48
C ASP A 90 -1.17 13.13 -4.77
N GLY A 91 -1.82 14.11 -5.39
CA GLY A 91 -1.35 14.73 -6.62
C GLY A 91 -1.64 13.88 -7.85
N GLU A 92 -0.79 14.02 -8.87
CA GLU A 92 -0.92 13.29 -10.13
C GLU A 92 -0.31 11.90 -10.03
N MET A 93 -1.02 10.90 -10.57
CA MET A 93 -0.49 9.56 -10.70
C MET A 93 0.43 9.48 -11.91
N LEU A 94 1.65 9.01 -11.68
CA LEU A 94 2.64 8.76 -12.71
C LEU A 94 2.44 7.37 -13.34
N PRO A 95 3.13 7.05 -14.46
CA PRO A 95 2.95 5.76 -15.12
C PRO A 95 3.09 4.59 -14.18
N THR A 96 2.14 3.66 -14.28
CA THR A 96 2.08 2.46 -13.44
C THR A 96 2.92 1.34 -14.06
N TYR A 97 3.74 0.71 -13.22
CA TYR A 97 4.47 -0.50 -13.57
C TYR A 97 3.68 -1.72 -13.07
N ARG A 98 3.62 -2.77 -13.90
CA ARG A 98 3.08 -4.07 -13.52
C ARG A 98 4.15 -5.12 -13.69
N GLY A 99 4.50 -5.79 -12.59
CA GLY A 99 5.55 -6.80 -12.57
C GLY A 99 5.01 -8.20 -12.35
N ASP A 100 4.13 -8.67 -13.24
CA ASP A 100 3.47 -9.98 -13.09
C ASP A 100 4.47 -11.14 -12.96
N ASN A 101 5.70 -10.96 -13.40
CA ASN A 101 6.76 -11.96 -13.37
C ASN A 101 7.96 -11.52 -12.54
N ASP A 102 7.78 -10.58 -11.61
CA ASP A 102 8.89 -10.18 -10.74
C ASP A 102 9.35 -11.38 -9.91
N PRO A 103 10.67 -11.59 -9.80
CA PRO A 103 11.19 -12.69 -9.01
C PRO A 103 10.86 -12.50 -7.53
N TRP A 104 10.73 -13.62 -6.83
CA TRP A 104 10.60 -13.60 -5.39
C TRP A 104 11.93 -13.21 -4.73
N ASP A 105 11.85 -12.32 -3.74
CA ASP A 105 12.97 -11.97 -2.88
C ASP A 105 12.78 -12.59 -1.50
N TYR A 106 13.84 -13.14 -0.94
CA TYR A 106 13.80 -13.60 0.44
C TYR A 106 13.75 -12.42 1.40
N ILE A 107 12.96 -12.57 2.46
CA ILE A 107 12.74 -11.51 3.45
C ILE A 107 13.86 -11.56 4.47
N ALA A 108 14.72 -10.52 4.51
CA ALA A 108 15.76 -10.40 5.52
C ALA A 108 15.20 -9.83 6.81
N PRO A 109 15.67 -10.28 7.99
CA PRO A 109 15.24 -9.73 9.27
C PRO A 109 15.62 -8.26 9.42
N ARG A 110 14.83 -7.51 10.19
CA ARG A 110 15.03 -6.08 10.47
C ARG A 110 14.96 -5.18 9.22
N THR A 111 14.18 -5.57 8.23
CA THR A 111 13.92 -4.77 7.04
C THR A 111 12.45 -4.35 7.01
N VAL A 112 12.12 -3.40 6.13
CA VAL A 112 10.72 -3.02 5.86
C VAL A 112 9.94 -4.21 5.32
N ALA A 113 10.54 -5.03 4.46
CA ALA A 113 9.92 -6.25 3.96
C ALA A 113 9.55 -7.21 5.10
N HIS A 114 10.39 -7.31 6.12
CA HIS A 114 10.10 -8.11 7.31
C HIS A 114 8.91 -7.55 8.11
N ALA A 115 8.82 -6.22 8.25
CA ALA A 115 7.68 -5.58 8.90
C ALA A 115 6.37 -5.83 8.13
N ILE A 116 6.41 -5.77 6.82
CA ILE A 116 5.25 -6.11 5.96
C ILE A 116 4.85 -7.57 6.17
N TYR A 117 5.81 -8.47 6.13
CA TYR A 117 5.60 -9.90 6.36
C TYR A 117 4.93 -10.17 7.72
N LEU A 118 5.48 -9.62 8.79
CA LEU A 118 4.94 -9.82 10.13
C LEU A 118 3.50 -9.32 10.23
N ARG A 119 3.19 -8.20 9.60
CA ARG A 119 1.85 -7.61 9.65
C ARG A 119 0.84 -8.38 8.81
N ALA A 120 1.22 -8.76 7.58
CA ALA A 120 0.34 -9.43 6.63
C ALA A 120 0.13 -10.92 6.94
N CYS A 121 1.15 -11.60 7.49
CA CYS A 121 1.13 -13.04 7.76
C CYS A 121 0.68 -13.38 9.19
N ARG A 122 0.46 -12.38 10.02
CA ARG A 122 -0.05 -12.60 11.38
C ARG A 122 -1.49 -13.14 11.32
N LYS A 123 -1.72 -14.18 12.07
CA LYS A 123 -3.07 -14.75 12.21
C LYS A 123 -3.91 -13.96 13.21
#